data_bff16b6745450f557d0f7d5190c4485d
#
_entry.id   bff16b6745450f557d0f7d5190c4485d
#
_cell.length_a   1.000
_cell.length_b   1.000
_cell.length_c   1.000
_cell.angle_alpha   90.00
_cell.angle_beta   90.00
_cell.angle_gamma   90.00
#
_symmetry.space_group_name_H-M   'P 1'
#
loop_
_entity.id
_entity.type
_entity.pdbx_description
1 polymer ?
#
loop_
_entity_poly.entity_id
_entity_poly.type
_entity_poly.pdbx_seq_one_letter_code
_entity_poly.pdbx_strand_id
1 'polypeptide(L)'
;PAANQIRKYGYYETSMQAIKNDGVVSSFFTYTGPSENNPWDEIDIEVLGKDTTKVQFNYYTNGVGNHEYMYDLGFDASEGFHTYGFDWQPDHITWYVDGKAVYTAYNNIPSTAGRIMMNVWPGTGVDGWLNHYDGKTPLTARYQWVTYNKG
;
A
#
# COMPACT_ATOMS: atom_id res chain seq x y z
N PRO A 1 -12.05 4.22 -15.61
CA PRO A 1 -11.92 4.42 -14.17
C PRO A 1 -10.58 5.05 -13.79
N ALA A 2 -10.57 5.77 -12.69
CA ALA A 2 -9.37 6.48 -12.23
C ALA A 2 -8.18 5.54 -12.02
N ALA A 3 -8.41 4.32 -11.61
CA ALA A 3 -7.36 3.32 -11.37
C ALA A 3 -6.56 2.95 -12.61
N ASN A 4 -7.09 3.20 -13.82
CA ASN A 4 -6.38 2.91 -15.06
C ASN A 4 -5.54 4.10 -15.55
N GLN A 5 -5.67 5.26 -14.92
CA GLN A 5 -4.93 6.45 -15.31
C GLN A 5 -3.53 6.43 -14.68
N ILE A 6 -2.55 6.86 -15.45
CA ILE A 6 -1.17 6.98 -14.99
C ILE A 6 -1.03 8.30 -14.25
N ARG A 7 -0.49 8.24 -13.05
CA ARG A 7 -0.33 9.41 -12.19
C ARG A 7 1.06 9.41 -11.56
N LYS A 8 1.50 10.58 -11.15
CA LYS A 8 2.81 10.76 -10.55
C LYS A 8 2.68 11.50 -9.23
N TYR A 9 3.38 12.59 -9.05
CA TYR A 9 3.41 13.31 -7.78
C TYR A 9 2.02 13.79 -7.35
N GLY A 10 1.76 13.77 -6.07
CA GLY A 10 0.50 14.18 -5.49
C GLY A 10 0.08 13.35 -4.30
N TYR A 11 -1.12 13.60 -3.82
CA TYR A 11 -1.69 12.92 -2.66
C TYR A 11 -2.66 11.83 -3.09
N TYR A 12 -2.40 10.62 -2.61
CA TYR A 12 -3.21 9.43 -2.88
C TYR A 12 -3.83 8.95 -1.58
N GLU A 13 -5.11 8.64 -1.60
CA GLU A 13 -5.81 8.20 -0.40
C GLU A 13 -6.91 7.21 -0.74
N THR A 14 -7.13 6.26 0.16
CA THR A 14 -8.24 5.32 0.08
C THR A 14 -8.89 5.15 1.45
N SER A 15 -10.18 4.83 1.46
CA SER A 15 -10.87 4.32 2.64
C SER A 15 -10.98 2.82 2.52
N MET A 16 -10.38 2.08 3.45
CA MET A 16 -10.22 0.64 3.36
C MET A 16 -10.51 -0.04 4.69
N GLN A 17 -11.15 -1.22 4.61
CA GLN A 17 -11.24 -2.17 5.71
C GLN A 17 -10.45 -3.41 5.33
N ALA A 18 -9.42 -3.73 6.10
CA ALA A 18 -8.50 -4.82 5.78
C ALA A 18 -9.04 -6.18 6.22
N ILE A 19 -8.43 -7.24 5.71
CA ILE A 19 -8.74 -8.63 6.08
C ILE A 19 -7.82 -9.08 7.19
N LYS A 20 -8.41 -9.66 8.25
CA LYS A 20 -7.68 -10.32 9.34
C LYS A 20 -7.61 -11.82 9.05
N ASN A 21 -6.51 -12.27 8.47
CA ASN A 21 -6.29 -13.69 8.18
C ASN A 21 -4.81 -13.91 7.87
N ASP A 22 -4.21 -14.92 8.50
CA ASP A 22 -2.81 -15.27 8.22
C ASP A 22 -2.60 -15.55 6.73
N GLY A 23 -1.46 -15.13 6.21
CA GLY A 23 -1.08 -15.36 4.82
C GLY A 23 -1.74 -14.44 3.81
N VAL A 24 -2.51 -13.42 4.24
CA VAL A 24 -3.24 -12.53 3.35
C VAL A 24 -2.77 -11.09 3.53
N VAL A 25 -2.66 -10.35 2.43
CA VAL A 25 -2.33 -8.92 2.41
C VAL A 25 -3.48 -8.13 1.81
N SER A 26 -3.87 -7.05 2.47
CA SER A 26 -4.78 -6.03 1.93
C SER A 26 -3.93 -4.81 1.59
N SER A 27 -3.97 -4.34 0.34
CA SER A 27 -3.03 -3.32 -0.12
C SER A 27 -3.67 -2.22 -0.96
N PHE A 28 -2.99 -1.06 -0.95
CA PHE A 28 -3.26 0.09 -1.79
C PHE A 28 -1.90 0.63 -2.23
N PHE A 29 -1.67 0.74 -3.54
CA PHE A 29 -0.34 1.09 -4.04
C PHE A 29 -0.40 1.73 -5.43
N THR A 30 0.71 2.39 -5.81
CA THR A 30 0.97 2.76 -7.20
C THR A 30 2.06 1.86 -7.76
N TYR A 31 1.95 1.52 -9.03
CA TYR A 31 2.89 0.60 -9.67
C TYR A 31 3.13 0.97 -11.13
N THR A 32 4.37 0.86 -11.55
CA THR A 32 4.77 0.72 -12.95
C THR A 32 6.00 -0.20 -13.01
N GLY A 33 6.24 -0.79 -14.16
CA GLY A 33 7.36 -1.72 -14.28
C GLY A 33 7.68 -2.12 -15.70
N PRO A 34 8.56 -3.13 -15.87
CA PRO A 34 9.07 -3.54 -17.17
C PRO A 34 8.01 -3.91 -18.21
N SER A 35 6.85 -4.43 -17.79
CA SER A 35 5.76 -4.73 -18.70
C SER A 35 5.20 -3.50 -19.41
N GLU A 36 5.49 -2.31 -18.90
CA GLU A 36 5.08 -1.03 -19.48
C GLU A 36 6.28 -0.24 -20.01
N ASN A 37 7.41 -0.91 -20.20
CA ASN A 37 8.69 -0.31 -20.64
C ASN A 37 9.21 0.74 -19.68
N ASN A 38 8.94 0.57 -18.39
CA ASN A 38 9.37 1.48 -17.33
C ASN A 38 10.23 0.76 -16.31
N PRO A 39 11.06 1.47 -15.54
CA PRO A 39 11.65 0.87 -14.35
C PRO A 39 10.55 0.47 -13.37
N TRP A 40 10.84 -0.46 -12.50
CA TRP A 40 9.91 -0.86 -11.45
C TRP A 40 9.91 0.20 -10.36
N ASP A 41 8.91 1.07 -10.35
CA ASP A 41 8.66 2.08 -9.34
C ASP A 41 7.31 1.81 -8.69
N GLU A 42 7.27 1.75 -7.36
CA GLU A 42 6.07 1.34 -6.63
C GLU A 42 6.08 2.00 -5.26
N ILE A 43 4.89 2.41 -4.77
CA ILE A 43 4.71 2.95 -3.42
C ILE A 43 3.57 2.18 -2.79
N ASP A 44 3.79 1.61 -1.59
CA ASP A 44 2.90 0.63 -0.99
C ASP A 44 2.35 1.06 0.36
N ILE A 45 1.08 0.71 0.57
CA ILE A 45 0.45 0.60 1.88
C ILE A 45 -0.10 -0.81 1.97
N GLU A 46 0.38 -1.57 2.96
CA GLU A 46 0.02 -2.99 3.10
C GLU A 46 -0.37 -3.31 4.53
N VAL A 47 -1.57 -3.85 4.71
CA VAL A 47 -1.99 -4.39 6.00
C VAL A 47 -1.86 -5.91 5.93
N LEU A 48 -0.98 -6.46 6.77
CA LEU A 48 -0.76 -7.91 6.84
C LEU A 48 -1.84 -8.53 7.71
N GLY A 49 -2.56 -9.49 7.15
CA GLY A 49 -3.68 -10.11 7.86
C GLY A 49 -3.31 -10.83 9.14
N LYS A 50 -2.04 -11.16 9.33
CA LYS A 50 -1.54 -11.77 10.57
C LYS A 50 -1.54 -10.82 11.76
N ASP A 51 -1.49 -9.50 11.49
CA ASP A 51 -1.52 -8.47 12.53
C ASP A 51 -2.11 -7.19 11.95
N THR A 52 -3.42 -7.06 12.04
CA THR A 52 -4.17 -5.92 11.49
C THR A 52 -4.15 -4.69 12.40
N THR A 53 -3.36 -4.72 13.47
CA THR A 53 -3.09 -3.54 14.30
C THR A 53 -1.91 -2.71 13.78
N LYS A 54 -1.28 -3.17 12.71
CA LYS A 54 -0.13 -2.52 12.08
C LYS A 54 -0.34 -2.38 10.60
N VAL A 55 0.35 -1.39 10.01
CA VAL A 55 0.42 -1.20 8.57
C VAL A 55 1.88 -1.12 8.16
N GLN A 56 2.21 -1.71 7.02
CA GLN A 56 3.55 -1.63 6.45
C GLN A 56 3.57 -0.62 5.31
N PHE A 57 4.49 0.31 5.35
CA PHE A 57 4.82 1.20 4.24
C PHE A 57 6.10 0.71 3.58
N ASN A 58 6.14 0.80 2.27
CA ASN A 58 7.33 0.42 1.49
C ASN A 58 7.32 1.16 0.17
N TYR A 59 8.44 1.15 -0.52
CA TYR A 59 8.51 1.62 -1.89
C TYR A 59 9.67 0.97 -2.62
N TYR A 60 9.56 0.92 -3.94
CA TYR A 60 10.56 0.38 -4.85
C TYR A 60 10.93 1.47 -5.84
N THR A 61 12.22 1.66 -6.04
CA THR A 61 12.77 2.63 -6.99
C THR A 61 13.73 1.90 -7.90
N ASN A 62 13.39 1.84 -9.18
CA ASN A 62 14.16 1.09 -10.17
C ASN A 62 14.40 -0.35 -9.68
N GLY A 63 13.36 -0.98 -9.13
CA GLY A 63 13.40 -2.34 -8.62
C GLY A 63 14.06 -2.52 -7.26
N VAL A 64 14.57 -1.46 -6.65
CA VAL A 64 15.24 -1.54 -5.34
C VAL A 64 14.23 -1.29 -4.24
N GLY A 65 13.95 -2.32 -3.44
CA GLY A 65 13.09 -2.24 -2.25
C GLY A 65 13.90 -1.99 -0.99
N ASN A 66 13.57 -2.72 0.08
CA ASN A 66 14.19 -2.61 1.40
C ASN A 66 13.95 -1.24 2.05
N HIS A 67 12.76 -0.68 1.85
CA HIS A 67 12.34 0.58 2.44
C HIS A 67 11.17 0.35 3.42
N GLU A 68 11.03 -0.86 3.94
CA GLU A 68 9.92 -1.22 4.81
C GLU A 68 9.93 -0.42 6.11
N TYR A 69 8.76 0.08 6.49
CA TYR A 69 8.51 0.71 7.77
C TYR A 69 7.18 0.21 8.32
N MET A 70 7.21 -0.40 9.50
CA MET A 70 6.02 -0.91 10.17
C MET A 70 5.51 0.13 11.15
N TYR A 71 4.25 0.50 11.03
CA TYR A 71 3.62 1.51 11.88
C TYR A 71 2.50 0.88 12.70
N ASP A 72 2.52 1.14 14.03
CA ASP A 72 1.45 0.73 14.93
C ASP A 72 0.26 1.68 14.78
N LEU A 73 -0.89 1.12 14.37
CA LEU A 73 -2.06 1.92 14.07
C LEU A 73 -2.74 2.49 15.30
N GLY A 74 -2.73 1.74 16.41
CA GLY A 74 -3.52 2.07 17.59
C GLY A 74 -4.98 1.63 17.50
N PHE A 75 -5.33 0.90 16.44
CA PHE A 75 -6.65 0.32 16.22
C PHE A 75 -6.49 -0.94 15.38
N ASP A 76 -7.58 -1.70 15.18
CA ASP A 76 -7.59 -2.89 14.33
C ASP A 76 -8.19 -2.53 12.97
N ALA A 77 -7.36 -2.57 11.93
CA ALA A 77 -7.75 -2.19 10.57
C ALA A 77 -8.83 -3.11 9.96
N SER A 78 -9.06 -4.28 10.55
CA SER A 78 -10.09 -5.21 10.10
C SER A 78 -11.47 -4.91 10.67
N GLU A 79 -11.57 -4.06 11.68
CA GLU A 79 -12.82 -3.81 12.39
C GLU A 79 -13.63 -2.64 11.84
N GLY A 80 -13.11 -1.91 10.88
CA GLY A 80 -13.81 -0.79 10.28
C GLY A 80 -13.01 -0.13 9.18
N PHE A 81 -13.62 0.89 8.58
CA PHE A 81 -12.96 1.68 7.54
C PHE A 81 -12.09 2.76 8.17
N HIS A 82 -10.86 2.87 7.65
CA HIS A 82 -9.96 3.96 7.96
C HIS A 82 -9.34 4.49 6.67
N THR A 83 -8.85 5.71 6.69
CA THR A 83 -8.19 6.27 5.53
C THR A 83 -6.70 6.03 5.60
N TYR A 84 -6.12 5.66 4.47
CA TYR A 84 -4.69 5.43 4.29
C TYR A 84 -4.25 6.19 3.06
N GLY A 85 -3.15 6.90 3.14
CA GLY A 85 -2.70 7.67 2.01
C GLY A 85 -1.21 7.94 2.01
N PHE A 86 -0.74 8.52 0.91
CA PHE A 86 0.62 9.02 0.82
C PHE A 86 0.69 10.24 -0.07
N ASP A 87 1.56 11.15 0.31
CA ASP A 87 1.91 12.33 -0.49
C ASP A 87 3.26 12.06 -1.14
N TRP A 88 3.24 11.86 -2.44
CA TRP A 88 4.43 11.55 -3.23
C TRP A 88 4.93 12.82 -3.88
N GLN A 89 6.15 13.21 -3.52
CA GLN A 89 6.82 14.39 -4.07
C GLN A 89 8.18 13.98 -4.66
N PRO A 90 8.84 14.84 -5.42
CA PRO A 90 10.14 14.47 -6.03
C PRO A 90 11.22 14.09 -5.01
N ASP A 91 11.18 14.65 -3.81
CA ASP A 91 12.23 14.50 -2.80
C ASP A 91 11.79 13.73 -1.56
N HIS A 92 10.51 13.35 -1.46
CA HIS A 92 10.01 12.62 -0.29
C HIS A 92 8.68 11.94 -0.56
N ILE A 93 8.35 10.98 0.30
CA ILE A 93 7.01 10.39 0.42
C ILE A 93 6.61 10.49 1.88
N THR A 94 5.43 11.06 2.15
CA THR A 94 4.84 11.08 3.49
C THR A 94 3.60 10.19 3.50
N TRP A 95 3.54 9.23 4.43
CA TRP A 95 2.36 8.39 4.60
C TRP A 95 1.45 8.95 5.68
N TYR A 96 0.15 8.74 5.47
CA TYR A 96 -0.92 9.27 6.32
C TYR A 96 -1.86 8.15 6.74
N VAL A 97 -2.32 8.21 7.99
CA VAL A 97 -3.38 7.34 8.51
C VAL A 97 -4.43 8.25 9.15
N ASP A 98 -5.69 8.11 8.71
CA ASP A 98 -6.81 8.94 9.16
C ASP A 98 -6.49 10.44 9.09
N GLY A 99 -5.85 10.86 8.01
CA GLY A 99 -5.51 12.24 7.74
C GLY A 99 -4.29 12.77 8.50
N LYS A 100 -3.63 11.93 9.29
CA LYS A 100 -2.46 12.32 10.08
C LYS A 100 -1.19 11.78 9.45
N ALA A 101 -0.19 12.64 9.24
CA ALA A 101 1.13 12.23 8.76
C ALA A 101 1.83 11.39 9.83
N VAL A 102 2.26 10.19 9.46
CA VAL A 102 2.83 9.23 10.41
C VAL A 102 4.26 8.81 10.08
N TYR A 103 4.69 8.95 8.82
CA TYR A 103 6.05 8.59 8.41
C TYR A 103 6.43 9.31 7.14
N THR A 104 7.69 9.75 7.04
CA THR A 104 8.23 10.37 5.83
C THR A 104 9.56 9.73 5.47
N ALA A 105 9.71 9.37 4.19
CA ALA A 105 10.95 8.86 3.60
C ALA A 105 11.54 9.90 2.66
N TYR A 106 12.87 10.02 2.66
CA TYR A 106 13.58 11.03 1.87
C TYR A 106 14.58 10.45 0.88
N ASN A 107 14.92 9.17 0.98
CA ASN A 107 15.99 8.57 0.18
C ASN A 107 15.42 7.74 -0.97
N ASN A 108 16.04 7.87 -2.14
CA ASN A 108 15.77 7.00 -3.27
C ASN A 108 14.30 7.00 -3.70
N ILE A 109 13.72 8.18 -3.83
CA ILE A 109 12.28 8.32 -4.09
C ILE A 109 11.95 7.94 -5.55
N PRO A 110 10.87 7.18 -5.79
CA PRO A 110 10.44 6.86 -7.14
C PRO A 110 10.11 8.11 -7.95
N SER A 111 10.34 8.05 -9.26
CA SER A 111 10.14 9.19 -10.15
C SER A 111 9.39 8.85 -11.43
N THR A 112 8.85 7.66 -11.56
CA THR A 112 8.13 7.22 -12.75
C THR A 112 6.64 7.08 -12.45
N ALA A 113 5.81 7.73 -13.25
CA ALA A 113 4.35 7.67 -13.08
C ALA A 113 3.85 6.23 -13.13
N GLY A 114 2.88 5.92 -12.30
CA GLY A 114 2.31 4.58 -12.19
C GLY A 114 0.80 4.58 -12.09
N ARG A 115 0.24 3.39 -11.98
CA ARG A 115 -1.20 3.18 -11.85
C ARG A 115 -1.54 2.97 -10.39
N ILE A 116 -2.70 3.49 -9.98
CA ILE A 116 -3.27 3.20 -8.66
C ILE A 116 -3.81 1.78 -8.70
N MET A 117 -3.42 0.97 -7.73
CA MET A 117 -3.87 -0.42 -7.61
C MET A 117 -4.30 -0.72 -6.19
N MET A 118 -5.30 -1.58 -6.08
CA MET A 118 -5.78 -2.15 -4.82
C MET A 118 -5.80 -3.64 -4.99
N ASN A 119 -5.31 -4.36 -3.99
CA ASN A 119 -5.19 -5.79 -4.12
C ASN A 119 -5.36 -6.49 -2.77
N VAL A 120 -5.99 -7.65 -2.82
CA VAL A 120 -6.03 -8.62 -1.73
C VAL A 120 -5.44 -9.90 -2.28
N TRP A 121 -4.37 -10.40 -1.66
CA TRP A 121 -3.72 -11.58 -2.19
C TRP A 121 -3.24 -12.50 -1.08
N PRO A 122 -3.36 -13.83 -1.29
CA PRO A 122 -2.72 -14.80 -0.41
C PRO A 122 -1.27 -14.95 -0.81
N GLY A 123 -0.36 -14.93 0.18
CA GLY A 123 1.06 -15.11 -0.07
C GLY A 123 1.45 -16.57 -0.06
N THR A 124 2.18 -17.01 -1.07
CA THR A 124 2.82 -18.32 -1.09
C THR A 124 4.33 -18.13 -1.15
N GLY A 125 5.08 -18.92 -0.37
CA GLY A 125 6.52 -18.77 -0.31
C GLY A 125 7.02 -17.57 0.53
N VAL A 126 6.13 -16.93 1.28
CA VAL A 126 6.45 -15.77 2.13
C VAL A 126 5.91 -15.94 3.56
N ASP A 127 5.87 -17.18 4.05
CA ASP A 127 5.30 -17.50 5.36
C ASP A 127 6.01 -16.78 6.52
N GLY A 128 7.28 -16.48 6.38
CA GLY A 128 8.03 -15.73 7.38
C GLY A 128 7.54 -14.28 7.53
N TRP A 129 6.96 -13.73 6.48
CA TRP A 129 6.40 -12.37 6.47
C TRP A 129 4.92 -12.35 6.83
N LEU A 130 4.14 -13.29 6.29
CA LEU A 130 2.68 -13.26 6.34
C LEU A 130 2.06 -14.33 7.23
N ASN A 131 2.82 -15.27 7.75
CA ASN A 131 2.36 -16.56 8.27
C ASN A 131 1.74 -17.40 7.15
N HIS A 132 1.47 -18.66 7.44
CA HIS A 132 0.96 -19.57 6.45
C HIS A 132 -0.52 -19.29 6.15
N TYR A 133 -0.84 -19.14 4.86
CA TYR A 133 -2.22 -19.01 4.44
C TYR A 133 -2.96 -20.35 4.59
N ASP A 134 -4.10 -20.32 5.27
CA ASP A 134 -4.88 -21.52 5.60
C ASP A 134 -5.88 -21.92 4.51
N GLY A 135 -5.89 -21.22 3.37
CA GLY A 135 -6.81 -21.53 2.28
C GLY A 135 -8.24 -21.06 2.50
N LYS A 136 -8.51 -20.31 3.56
CA LYS A 136 -9.87 -19.87 3.90
C LYS A 136 -10.39 -18.90 2.85
N THR A 137 -11.54 -19.24 2.27
CA THR A 137 -12.21 -18.41 1.26
C THR A 137 -13.71 -18.49 1.46
N PRO A 138 -14.49 -17.47 1.02
CA PRO A 138 -14.03 -16.19 0.49
C PRO A 138 -13.51 -15.25 1.57
N LEU A 139 -12.55 -14.41 1.22
CA LEU A 139 -12.06 -13.33 2.05
C LEU A 139 -12.25 -12.02 1.30
N THR A 140 -12.73 -10.98 1.99
CA THR A 140 -13.07 -9.72 1.35
C THR A 140 -12.47 -8.54 2.11
N ALA A 141 -11.54 -7.82 1.49
CA ALA A 141 -11.20 -6.46 1.90
C ALA A 141 -12.23 -5.51 1.27
N ARG A 142 -12.49 -4.39 1.92
CA ARG A 142 -13.48 -3.44 1.45
C ARG A 142 -12.83 -2.09 1.22
N TYR A 143 -13.17 -1.47 0.07
CA TYR A 143 -12.71 -0.15 -0.29
C TYR A 143 -13.93 0.71 -0.59
N GLN A 144 -14.06 1.85 0.10
CA GLN A 144 -15.18 2.75 -0.13
C GLN A 144 -14.92 3.73 -1.26
N TRP A 145 -13.70 4.26 -1.33
CA TRP A 145 -13.30 5.23 -2.34
C TRP A 145 -11.78 5.32 -2.45
N VAL A 146 -11.34 5.82 -3.59
CA VAL A 146 -9.95 6.14 -3.87
C VAL A 146 -9.91 7.55 -4.45
N THR A 147 -9.02 8.39 -3.96
CA THR A 147 -8.83 9.74 -4.47
C THR A 147 -7.38 9.99 -4.85
N TYR A 148 -7.20 10.85 -5.83
CA TYR A 148 -5.91 11.41 -6.19
C TYR A 148 -6.05 12.91 -6.32
N ASN A 149 -5.12 13.65 -5.71
CA ASN A 149 -5.10 15.10 -5.76
C ASN A 149 -3.68 15.54 -6.14
N LYS A 150 -3.57 16.20 -7.26
CA LYS A 150 -2.26 16.62 -7.77
C LYS A 150 -1.54 17.62 -6.85
N GLY A 151 -2.23 18.17 -5.91
CA GLY A 151 -1.67 19.07 -4.92
C GLY A 151 -1.34 20.41 -5.46
#